data_ba3dee91b0cdfdfef6eaf4309b1575c2
#
_entry.id   ba3dee91b0cdfdfef6eaf4309b1575c2
#
_cell.length_a   1.000
_cell.length_b   1.000
_cell.length_c   1.000
_cell.angle_alpha   90.00
_cell.angle_beta   90.00
_cell.angle_gamma   90.00
#
_symmetry.space_group_name_H-M   'P 1'
#
loop_
_entity.id
_entity.type
_entity.pdbx_description
1 polymer ?
#
loop_
_entity_poly.entity_id
_entity_poly.type
_entity_poly.pdbx_seq_one_letter_code
_entity_poly.pdbx_strand_id
1 'polypeptide(L)'
;MARLLLWIFLPLFVLSTYVWANDETKDQDRLQECGTVAKEILNVPDDIPQDLLDKADCVIVFPSVRKAAFGVGASYGRGAMTCRQGEHFNGNWGAPTMMALEGASFGFQIGAQATDFVLLVMNDHGANSILGDKVKLGADASAAAGPKGRDASAETDVTARAEILSYSRARGVFAGVSLEGSTVRPDNDANKQIYGRQVPAKEIALHGAEHVPPAAEALISTLDARTPKHASNQTTTTDTGGGL
;
A
#
# COMPACT_ATOMS: atom_id res chain seq x y z
N MET A 1 8.06 -24.54 -53.37
CA MET A 1 6.96 -24.02 -52.50
C MET A 1 7.29 -24.04 -51.00
N ALA A 2 8.53 -24.23 -50.55
CA ALA A 2 8.89 -24.34 -49.13
C ALA A 2 9.52 -23.05 -48.51
N ARG A 3 9.64 -21.95 -49.28
CA ARG A 3 10.28 -20.71 -48.81
C ARG A 3 9.30 -19.61 -48.39
N LEU A 4 8.00 -19.75 -48.57
CA LEU A 4 6.99 -18.72 -48.28
C LEU A 4 6.41 -18.84 -46.84
N LEU A 5 6.61 -19.97 -46.17
CA LEU A 5 6.04 -20.20 -44.80
C LEU A 5 6.93 -19.70 -43.65
N LEU A 6 8.20 -19.35 -43.95
CA LEU A 6 9.13 -18.92 -42.89
C LEU A 6 8.98 -17.44 -42.49
N TRP A 7 8.30 -16.61 -43.30
CA TRP A 7 8.16 -15.17 -43.08
C TRP A 7 6.91 -14.77 -42.29
N ILE A 8 5.96 -15.70 -42.10
CA ILE A 8 4.70 -15.41 -41.37
C ILE A 8 4.88 -15.58 -39.87
N PHE A 9 5.84 -16.37 -39.40
CA PHE A 9 6.07 -16.60 -37.96
C PHE A 9 6.93 -15.52 -37.27
N LEU A 10 7.73 -14.76 -38.00
CA LEU A 10 8.63 -13.76 -37.41
C LEU A 10 7.91 -12.55 -36.80
N PRO A 11 6.84 -11.99 -37.40
CA PRO A 11 6.14 -10.84 -36.82
C PRO A 11 5.33 -11.19 -35.56
N LEU A 12 4.89 -12.46 -35.38
CA LEU A 12 4.11 -12.87 -34.21
C LEU A 12 4.99 -12.94 -32.93
N PHE A 13 6.26 -13.29 -33.08
CA PHE A 13 7.19 -13.39 -31.94
C PHE A 13 7.65 -12.01 -31.45
N VAL A 14 7.76 -11.04 -32.35
CA VAL A 14 8.13 -9.65 -32.00
C VAL A 14 6.97 -8.94 -31.29
N LEU A 15 5.71 -9.21 -31.66
CA LEU A 15 4.55 -8.61 -30.97
C LEU A 15 4.42 -9.07 -29.51
N SER A 16 4.73 -10.33 -29.21
CA SER A 16 4.65 -10.84 -27.84
C SER A 16 5.65 -10.19 -26.88
N THR A 17 6.86 -9.87 -27.35
CA THR A 17 7.87 -9.20 -26.53
C THR A 17 7.52 -7.75 -26.22
N TYR A 18 6.84 -7.04 -27.12
CA TYR A 18 6.39 -5.65 -26.89
C TYR A 18 5.29 -5.54 -25.81
N VAL A 19 4.40 -6.51 -25.69
CA VAL A 19 3.34 -6.49 -24.68
C VAL A 19 3.92 -6.67 -23.28
N TRP A 20 4.86 -7.58 -23.10
CA TRP A 20 5.49 -7.80 -21.78
C TRP A 20 6.33 -6.62 -21.30
N ALA A 21 7.12 -6.02 -22.19
CA ALA A 21 7.93 -4.85 -21.87
C ALA A 21 7.08 -3.61 -21.47
N ASN A 22 5.90 -3.46 -22.05
CA ASN A 22 5.01 -2.35 -21.73
C ASN A 22 4.34 -2.48 -20.35
N ASP A 23 4.06 -3.69 -19.89
CA ASP A 23 3.44 -3.90 -18.58
C ASP A 23 4.45 -3.79 -17.43
N GLU A 24 5.67 -4.26 -17.60
CA GLU A 24 6.76 -4.06 -16.64
C GLU A 24 7.05 -2.57 -16.42
N THR A 25 7.13 -1.78 -17.48
CA THR A 25 7.32 -0.32 -17.38
C THR A 25 6.21 0.35 -16.59
N LYS A 26 4.96 -0.04 -16.80
CA LYS A 26 3.81 0.51 -16.07
C LYS A 26 3.84 0.21 -14.57
N ASP A 27 4.32 -0.96 -14.18
CA ASP A 27 4.39 -1.33 -12.76
C ASP A 27 5.59 -0.66 -12.07
N GLN A 28 6.69 -0.44 -12.78
CA GLN A 28 7.80 0.39 -12.30
C GLN A 28 7.39 1.86 -12.15
N ASP A 29 6.69 2.43 -13.15
CA ASP A 29 6.15 3.80 -13.07
C ASP A 29 5.22 3.96 -11.85
N ARG A 30 4.40 2.94 -11.57
CA ARG A 30 3.51 2.93 -10.41
C ARG A 30 4.25 2.93 -9.08
N LEU A 31 5.35 2.19 -8.97
CA LEU A 31 6.20 2.25 -7.78
C LEU A 31 6.80 3.65 -7.58
N GLN A 32 7.23 4.30 -8.65
CA GLN A 32 7.73 5.68 -8.60
C GLN A 32 6.61 6.65 -8.19
N GLU A 33 5.39 6.48 -8.71
CA GLU A 33 4.22 7.25 -8.31
C GLU A 33 3.90 7.04 -6.81
N CYS A 34 4.03 5.83 -6.27
CA CYS A 34 3.88 5.58 -4.83
C CYS A 34 4.87 6.40 -4.02
N GLY A 35 6.13 6.47 -4.44
CA GLY A 35 7.15 7.30 -3.80
C GLY A 35 6.82 8.80 -3.85
N THR A 36 6.32 9.28 -5.00
CA THR A 36 5.90 10.66 -5.18
C THR A 36 4.73 11.02 -4.25
N VAL A 37 3.69 10.18 -4.22
CA VAL A 37 2.52 10.36 -3.35
C VAL A 37 2.90 10.31 -1.87
N ALA A 38 3.74 9.36 -1.47
CA ALA A 38 4.24 9.28 -0.10
C ALA A 38 4.98 10.56 0.30
N LYS A 39 5.90 11.04 -0.53
CA LYS A 39 6.65 12.28 -0.30
C LYS A 39 5.73 13.49 -0.20
N GLU A 40 4.73 13.59 -1.06
CA GLU A 40 3.80 14.72 -1.07
C GLU A 40 2.86 14.72 0.14
N ILE A 41 2.40 13.55 0.59
CA ILE A 41 1.51 13.43 1.76
C ILE A 41 2.29 13.64 3.06
N LEU A 42 3.45 12.98 3.21
CA LEU A 42 4.22 13.00 4.46
C LEU A 42 5.00 14.32 4.69
N ASN A 43 5.05 15.23 3.74
CA ASN A 43 5.69 16.55 3.88
C ASN A 43 4.70 17.71 4.12
N VAL A 44 3.40 17.43 4.26
CA VAL A 44 2.39 18.46 4.59
C VAL A 44 2.37 18.72 6.09
N PRO A 45 2.30 19.99 6.57
CA PRO A 45 2.33 20.32 8.01
C PRO A 45 1.22 19.72 8.87
N ASP A 46 0.05 19.42 8.27
CA ASP A 46 -1.13 18.84 8.92
C ASP A 46 -1.45 17.45 8.34
N ASP A 47 -0.44 16.66 8.12
CA ASP A 47 -0.50 15.33 7.54
C ASP A 47 -0.92 14.24 8.55
N ILE A 48 -0.48 13.02 8.30
CA ILE A 48 -0.64 11.87 9.19
C ILE A 48 0.11 12.16 10.51
N PRO A 49 -0.54 12.00 11.68
CA PRO A 49 0.12 12.13 12.96
C PRO A 49 1.38 11.28 13.06
N GLN A 50 2.49 11.88 13.48
CA GLN A 50 3.80 11.22 13.50
C GLN A 50 3.79 9.97 14.38
N ASP A 51 3.10 9.99 15.52
CA ASP A 51 2.99 8.85 16.43
C ASP A 51 2.26 7.65 15.82
N LEU A 52 1.30 7.86 14.91
CA LEU A 52 0.64 6.80 14.16
C LEU A 52 1.54 6.25 13.06
N LEU A 53 2.27 7.13 12.39
CA LEU A 53 3.21 6.73 11.36
C LEU A 53 4.39 5.93 11.95
N ASP A 54 4.87 6.33 13.14
CA ASP A 54 5.94 5.62 13.87
C ASP A 54 5.50 4.25 14.39
N LYS A 55 4.19 4.08 14.65
CA LYS A 55 3.60 2.81 15.11
C LYS A 55 3.15 1.90 13.98
N ALA A 56 3.15 2.38 12.74
CA ALA A 56 2.71 1.58 11.61
C ALA A 56 3.71 0.46 11.29
N ASP A 57 3.22 -0.77 11.24
CA ASP A 57 3.96 -1.95 10.82
C ASP A 57 4.18 -1.96 9.31
N CYS A 58 3.14 -1.55 8.55
CA CYS A 58 3.22 -1.42 7.10
C CYS A 58 2.51 -0.15 6.62
N VAL A 59 2.94 0.31 5.44
CA VAL A 59 2.31 1.43 4.72
C VAL A 59 1.92 0.96 3.32
N ILE A 60 0.68 1.26 2.92
CA ILE A 60 0.19 0.98 1.56
C ILE A 60 -0.10 2.32 0.89
N VAL A 61 0.39 2.50 -0.32
CA VAL A 61 0.15 3.69 -1.13
C VAL A 61 -0.55 3.28 -2.43
N PHE A 62 -1.71 3.87 -2.69
CA PHE A 62 -2.46 3.70 -3.93
C PHE A 62 -2.55 5.04 -4.67
N PRO A 63 -1.69 5.30 -5.65
CA PRO A 63 -1.78 6.50 -6.48
C PRO A 63 -2.99 6.47 -7.39
N SER A 64 -3.64 7.62 -7.56
CA SER A 64 -4.64 7.86 -8.60
C SER A 64 -5.73 6.79 -8.71
N VAL A 65 -6.27 6.34 -7.57
CA VAL A 65 -7.42 5.41 -7.55
C VAL A 65 -8.59 6.04 -8.28
N ARG A 66 -9.06 5.38 -9.32
CA ARG A 66 -10.14 5.87 -10.17
C ARG A 66 -11.48 5.43 -9.61
N LYS A 67 -12.39 6.39 -9.45
CA LYS A 67 -13.79 6.14 -9.14
C LYS A 67 -14.64 6.56 -10.34
N ALA A 68 -15.53 5.70 -10.75
CA ALA A 68 -16.58 6.02 -11.73
C ALA A 68 -17.92 5.60 -11.16
N ALA A 69 -18.91 6.47 -11.24
CA ALA A 69 -20.26 6.21 -10.71
C ALA A 69 -21.32 6.73 -11.67
N PHE A 70 -22.32 5.87 -11.92
CA PHE A 70 -23.57 6.19 -12.62
C PHE A 70 -24.69 5.36 -11.97
N GLY A 71 -25.22 5.84 -10.84
CA GLY A 71 -26.17 5.08 -10.02
C GLY A 71 -25.53 3.95 -9.19
N VAL A 72 -24.60 3.20 -9.78
CA VAL A 72 -23.69 2.26 -9.14
C VAL A 72 -22.27 2.77 -9.38
N GLY A 73 -21.45 2.81 -8.36
CA GLY A 73 -20.06 3.23 -8.46
C GLY A 73 -19.09 2.06 -8.30
N ALA A 74 -17.99 2.12 -9.03
CA ALA A 74 -16.85 1.25 -8.85
C ALA A 74 -15.58 2.08 -8.63
N SER A 75 -14.69 1.59 -7.81
CA SER A 75 -13.35 2.14 -7.64
C SER A 75 -12.31 1.05 -7.88
N TYR A 76 -11.22 1.43 -8.54
CA TYR A 76 -10.10 0.55 -8.80
C TYR A 76 -8.80 1.35 -8.75
N GLY A 77 -7.81 0.80 -8.06
CA GLY A 77 -6.47 1.34 -8.03
C GLY A 77 -5.44 0.25 -7.81
N ARG A 78 -4.21 0.51 -8.24
CA ARG A 78 -3.05 -0.35 -7.99
C ARG A 78 -2.00 0.49 -7.28
N GLY A 79 -1.23 -0.14 -6.41
CA GLY A 79 -0.23 0.54 -5.62
C GLY A 79 0.76 -0.43 -5.02
N ALA A 80 1.41 -0.04 -3.94
CA ALA A 80 2.41 -0.85 -3.28
C ALA A 80 2.26 -0.80 -1.76
N MET A 81 2.56 -1.91 -1.10
CA MET A 81 2.67 -2.07 0.34
C MET A 81 4.12 -2.36 0.68
N THR A 82 4.67 -1.64 1.65
CA THR A 82 5.94 -1.98 2.27
C THR A 82 5.77 -2.14 3.76
N CYS A 83 6.49 -3.07 4.35
CA CYS A 83 6.47 -3.35 5.78
C CYS A 83 7.86 -3.18 6.39
N ARG A 84 7.91 -2.88 7.66
CA ARG A 84 9.16 -2.96 8.42
C ARG A 84 9.58 -4.41 8.54
N GLN A 85 10.86 -4.64 8.46
CA GLN A 85 11.47 -5.97 8.53
C GLN A 85 11.78 -6.38 9.95
N GLY A 86 12.07 -7.68 10.12
CA GLY A 86 12.48 -8.24 11.41
C GLY A 86 11.33 -8.62 12.32
N GLU A 87 11.67 -9.23 13.46
CA GLU A 87 10.67 -9.63 14.45
C GLU A 87 9.97 -8.39 15.01
N HIS A 88 8.65 -8.46 15.10
CA HIS A 88 7.79 -7.37 15.60
C HIS A 88 7.98 -6.05 14.84
N PHE A 89 8.32 -6.08 13.54
CA PHE A 89 8.48 -4.91 12.68
C PHE A 89 9.50 -3.86 13.19
N ASN A 90 10.54 -4.29 13.91
CA ASN A 90 11.53 -3.37 14.51
C ASN A 90 12.65 -2.94 13.56
N GLY A 91 12.69 -3.46 12.34
CA GLY A 91 13.71 -3.16 11.34
C GLY A 91 13.38 -1.98 10.44
N ASN A 92 14.21 -1.82 9.40
CA ASN A 92 14.00 -0.83 8.35
C ASN A 92 12.85 -1.23 7.42
N TRP A 93 12.39 -0.29 6.60
CA TRP A 93 11.40 -0.57 5.57
C TRP A 93 11.96 -1.53 4.51
N GLY A 94 11.18 -2.56 4.17
CA GLY A 94 11.59 -3.63 3.26
C GLY A 94 11.14 -3.42 1.82
N ALA A 95 11.42 -4.43 0.98
CA ALA A 95 10.98 -4.45 -0.40
C ALA A 95 9.45 -4.39 -0.52
N PRO A 96 8.89 -3.53 -1.40
CA PRO A 96 7.46 -3.38 -1.53
C PRO A 96 6.83 -4.53 -2.32
N THR A 97 5.64 -4.94 -1.92
CA THR A 97 4.78 -5.82 -2.71
C THR A 97 3.69 -5.03 -3.41
N MET A 98 3.38 -5.38 -4.66
CA MET A 98 2.33 -4.74 -5.43
C MET A 98 0.96 -5.16 -4.94
N MET A 99 0.03 -4.20 -4.87
CA MET A 99 -1.31 -4.36 -4.31
C MET A 99 -2.37 -3.78 -5.24
N ALA A 100 -3.59 -4.29 -5.13
CA ALA A 100 -4.77 -3.75 -5.79
C ALA A 100 -5.85 -3.40 -4.76
N LEU A 101 -6.51 -2.26 -4.98
CA LEU A 101 -7.67 -1.78 -4.23
C LEU A 101 -8.89 -1.81 -5.15
N GLU A 102 -9.95 -2.47 -4.72
CA GLU A 102 -11.21 -2.60 -5.43
C GLU A 102 -12.36 -2.16 -4.52
N GLY A 103 -13.31 -1.39 -5.03
CA GLY A 103 -14.46 -0.96 -4.26
C GLY A 103 -15.71 -0.87 -5.11
N ALA A 104 -16.85 -1.14 -4.47
CA ALA A 104 -18.17 -0.90 -5.05
C ALA A 104 -18.94 0.05 -4.14
N SER A 105 -19.63 1.02 -4.73
CA SER A 105 -20.48 1.95 -3.99
C SER A 105 -21.83 2.10 -4.70
N PHE A 106 -22.87 2.26 -3.92
CA PHE A 106 -24.20 2.56 -4.42
C PHE A 106 -24.54 4.01 -4.05
N GLY A 107 -25.02 4.80 -5.00
CA GLY A 107 -25.43 6.18 -4.75
C GLY A 107 -25.63 6.99 -6.02
N PHE A 108 -26.38 8.08 -5.91
CA PHE A 108 -26.66 9.00 -7.01
C PHE A 108 -25.48 9.97 -7.25
N GLN A 109 -24.30 9.42 -7.53
CA GLN A 109 -23.14 10.24 -7.94
C GLN A 109 -22.84 9.94 -9.41
N ILE A 110 -22.75 11.01 -10.19
CA ILE A 110 -22.29 10.97 -11.58
C ILE A 110 -20.94 11.66 -11.62
N GLY A 111 -19.90 10.95 -12.05
CA GLY A 111 -18.58 11.55 -12.22
C GLY A 111 -17.45 10.52 -12.25
N ALA A 112 -16.30 10.99 -12.71
CA ALA A 112 -15.02 10.31 -12.62
C ALA A 112 -14.07 11.13 -11.74
N GLN A 113 -13.42 10.50 -10.79
CA GLN A 113 -12.46 11.13 -9.88
C GLN A 113 -11.24 10.24 -9.72
N ALA A 114 -10.07 10.87 -9.62
CA ALA A 114 -8.84 10.21 -9.20
C ALA A 114 -8.47 10.70 -7.79
N THR A 115 -8.10 9.79 -6.90
CA THR A 115 -7.77 10.08 -5.50
C THR A 115 -6.61 9.20 -5.09
N ASP A 116 -5.63 9.79 -4.43
CA ASP A 116 -4.54 9.05 -3.80
C ASP A 116 -5.00 8.55 -2.43
N PHE A 117 -4.62 7.32 -2.07
CA PHE A 117 -4.86 6.78 -0.74
C PHE A 117 -3.55 6.32 -0.11
N VAL A 118 -3.45 6.56 1.20
CA VAL A 118 -2.42 5.98 2.07
C VAL A 118 -3.11 5.25 3.20
N LEU A 119 -2.74 3.99 3.41
CA LEU A 119 -3.23 3.17 4.50
C LEU A 119 -2.06 2.82 5.42
N LEU A 120 -2.26 3.03 6.72
CA LEU A 120 -1.36 2.54 7.76
C LEU A 120 -1.91 1.23 8.29
N VAL A 121 -1.10 0.20 8.29
CA VAL A 121 -1.41 -1.09 8.92
C VAL A 121 -0.73 -1.09 10.28
N MET A 122 -1.54 -1.20 11.34
CA MET A 122 -1.14 -0.86 12.71
C MET A 122 -0.75 -2.09 13.54
N ASN A 123 -0.92 -3.30 13.00
CA ASN A 123 -0.59 -4.54 13.72
C ASN A 123 -0.34 -5.72 12.78
N ASP A 124 0.27 -6.75 13.34
CA ASP A 124 0.57 -8.05 12.72
C ASP A 124 -0.64 -8.71 12.05
N HIS A 125 -1.80 -8.65 12.69
CA HIS A 125 -3.00 -9.31 12.19
C HIS A 125 -3.46 -8.65 10.88
N GLY A 126 -3.52 -7.32 10.84
CA GLY A 126 -3.83 -6.56 9.64
C GLY A 126 -2.84 -6.82 8.51
N ALA A 127 -1.53 -6.84 8.82
CA ALA A 127 -0.48 -7.12 7.85
C ALA A 127 -0.61 -8.52 7.25
N ASN A 128 -0.75 -9.54 8.10
CA ASN A 128 -0.88 -10.93 7.68
C ASN A 128 -2.17 -11.18 6.87
N SER A 129 -3.27 -10.55 7.26
CA SER A 129 -4.54 -10.65 6.55
C SER A 129 -4.42 -10.10 5.12
N ILE A 130 -3.91 -8.87 4.97
CA ILE A 130 -3.77 -8.21 3.66
C ILE A 130 -2.80 -8.96 2.72
N LEU A 131 -1.72 -9.51 3.27
CA LEU A 131 -0.69 -10.20 2.50
C LEU A 131 -1.05 -11.65 2.16
N GLY A 132 -2.01 -12.23 2.88
CA GLY A 132 -2.43 -13.62 2.69
C GLY A 132 -3.35 -13.79 1.49
N ASP A 133 -4.41 -13.01 1.43
CA ASP A 133 -5.47 -13.16 0.43
C ASP A 133 -6.24 -11.84 0.24
N LYS A 134 -7.37 -11.91 -0.41
CA LYS A 134 -8.32 -10.84 -0.62
C LYS A 134 -9.04 -10.47 0.68
N VAL A 135 -8.79 -9.24 1.17
CA VAL A 135 -9.34 -8.72 2.44
C VAL A 135 -10.37 -7.64 2.18
N LYS A 136 -11.55 -7.79 2.74
CA LYS A 136 -12.59 -6.77 2.74
C LYS A 136 -12.43 -5.89 3.99
N LEU A 137 -12.12 -4.62 3.78
CA LEU A 137 -11.94 -3.64 4.84
C LEU A 137 -13.26 -3.41 5.61
N GLY A 138 -13.18 -3.40 6.93
CA GLY A 138 -14.33 -3.28 7.83
C GLY A 138 -15.06 -4.59 8.11
N ALA A 139 -14.71 -5.69 7.42
CA ALA A 139 -15.30 -7.02 7.65
C ALA A 139 -14.23 -8.03 8.07
N ASP A 140 -13.18 -8.21 7.26
CA ASP A 140 -12.11 -9.18 7.51
C ASP A 140 -10.96 -8.56 8.30
N ALA A 141 -10.73 -7.25 8.15
CA ALA A 141 -9.82 -6.45 8.97
C ALA A 141 -10.51 -5.15 9.35
N SER A 142 -10.39 -4.75 10.61
CA SER A 142 -10.98 -3.50 11.09
C SER A 142 -10.29 -2.29 10.44
N ALA A 143 -11.09 -1.40 9.87
CA ALA A 143 -10.59 -0.22 9.17
C ALA A 143 -11.33 1.04 9.63
N ALA A 144 -10.59 2.12 9.80
CA ALA A 144 -11.15 3.42 10.18
C ALA A 144 -10.55 4.57 9.37
N ALA A 145 -11.25 5.70 9.34
CA ALA A 145 -10.67 6.94 8.89
C ALA A 145 -9.57 7.37 9.86
N GLY A 146 -8.39 7.68 9.33
CA GLY A 146 -7.29 8.14 10.16
C GLY A 146 -7.55 9.55 10.71
N PRO A 147 -7.12 9.86 11.94
CA PRO A 147 -7.20 11.21 12.49
C PRO A 147 -6.24 12.14 11.76
N LYS A 148 -6.55 13.44 11.74
CA LYS A 148 -5.76 14.46 11.04
C LYS A 148 -5.23 15.51 12.00
N GLY A 149 -3.99 15.98 11.78
CA GLY A 149 -3.38 17.08 12.52
C GLY A 149 -2.54 16.63 13.72
N ARG A 150 -1.69 17.54 14.20
CA ARG A 150 -0.71 17.27 15.26
C ARG A 150 -1.31 16.93 16.63
N ASP A 151 -2.52 17.43 16.89
CA ASP A 151 -3.23 17.26 18.16
C ASP A 151 -4.35 16.21 18.06
N ALA A 152 -4.43 15.50 16.94
CA ALA A 152 -5.33 14.37 16.79
C ALA A 152 -4.78 13.21 17.61
N SER A 153 -5.00 13.29 18.92
CA SER A 153 -4.75 12.14 19.79
C SER A 153 -5.50 10.94 19.21
N ALA A 154 -4.82 9.82 19.13
CA ALA A 154 -5.37 8.54 18.66
C ALA A 154 -6.49 8.00 19.59
N GLU A 155 -7.11 8.87 20.39
CA GLU A 155 -7.95 8.57 21.56
C GLU A 155 -9.43 8.38 21.25
N THR A 156 -9.86 8.33 19.98
CA THR A 156 -11.16 7.71 19.76
C THR A 156 -10.97 6.20 19.83
N ASP A 157 -11.76 5.51 20.64
CA ASP A 157 -11.74 4.05 20.78
C ASP A 157 -11.71 3.30 19.44
N VAL A 158 -12.32 3.86 18.41
CA VAL A 158 -12.36 3.33 17.05
C VAL A 158 -10.98 3.37 16.39
N THR A 159 -10.28 4.49 16.48
CA THR A 159 -8.94 4.67 15.89
C THR A 159 -7.90 3.81 16.62
N ALA A 160 -7.99 3.75 17.95
CA ALA A 160 -7.06 2.95 18.76
C ALA A 160 -7.19 1.44 18.54
N ARG A 161 -8.35 0.96 18.07
CA ARG A 161 -8.63 -0.45 17.79
C ARG A 161 -8.56 -0.81 16.32
N ALA A 162 -8.44 0.16 15.42
CA ALA A 162 -8.37 -0.09 13.99
C ALA A 162 -7.04 -0.76 13.62
N GLU A 163 -7.13 -1.83 12.86
CA GLU A 163 -5.97 -2.50 12.27
C GLU A 163 -5.43 -1.74 11.07
N ILE A 164 -6.31 -0.96 10.42
CA ILE A 164 -5.98 -0.17 9.24
C ILE A 164 -6.55 1.23 9.37
N LEU A 165 -5.68 2.23 9.26
CA LEU A 165 -6.07 3.64 9.22
C LEU A 165 -5.93 4.15 7.79
N SER A 166 -6.98 4.78 7.26
CA SER A 166 -7.02 5.19 5.86
C SER A 166 -7.07 6.70 5.70
N TYR A 167 -6.28 7.20 4.77
CA TYR A 167 -6.17 8.60 4.40
C TYR A 167 -6.34 8.76 2.90
N SER A 168 -6.87 9.90 2.47
CA SER A 168 -6.98 10.27 1.07
C SER A 168 -6.46 11.66 0.79
N ARG A 169 -5.96 11.84 -0.43
CA ARG A 169 -5.64 13.14 -1.00
C ARG A 169 -6.32 13.30 -2.35
N ALA A 170 -7.19 14.29 -2.44
CA ALA A 170 -7.87 14.65 -3.67
C ALA A 170 -7.76 16.16 -3.91
N ARG A 171 -7.28 16.57 -5.09
CA ARG A 171 -7.14 17.98 -5.47
C ARG A 171 -6.40 18.84 -4.43
N GLY A 172 -5.36 18.29 -3.80
CA GLY A 172 -4.57 18.99 -2.78
C GLY A 172 -5.18 19.03 -1.39
N VAL A 173 -6.38 18.46 -1.19
CA VAL A 173 -7.01 18.32 0.13
C VAL A 173 -6.69 16.94 0.68
N PHE A 174 -6.11 16.91 1.89
CA PHE A 174 -5.81 15.72 2.65
C PHE A 174 -6.86 15.50 3.75
N ALA A 175 -7.32 14.26 3.93
CA ALA A 175 -8.27 13.89 4.96
C ALA A 175 -8.22 12.40 5.30
N GLY A 176 -8.54 12.06 6.56
CA GLY A 176 -8.91 10.70 6.92
C GLY A 176 -10.20 10.29 6.20
N VAL A 177 -10.29 9.06 5.74
CA VAL A 177 -11.42 8.56 4.95
C VAL A 177 -11.69 7.10 5.29
N SER A 178 -12.96 6.71 5.40
CA SER A 178 -13.31 5.30 5.53
C SER A 178 -13.28 4.62 4.15
N LEU A 179 -12.59 3.48 4.09
CA LEU A 179 -12.56 2.57 2.96
C LEU A 179 -13.34 1.28 3.24
N GLU A 180 -14.21 1.28 4.25
CA GLU A 180 -15.06 0.13 4.56
C GLU A 180 -15.83 -0.36 3.34
N GLY A 181 -15.90 -1.68 3.20
CA GLY A 181 -16.51 -2.33 2.05
C GLY A 181 -15.62 -2.43 0.81
N SER A 182 -14.49 -1.71 0.77
CA SER A 182 -13.47 -1.89 -0.25
C SER A 182 -12.65 -3.16 0.03
N THR A 183 -12.03 -3.69 -1.00
CA THR A 183 -11.20 -4.88 -0.92
C THR A 183 -9.78 -4.54 -1.30
N VAL A 184 -8.81 -5.01 -0.51
CA VAL A 184 -7.39 -4.95 -0.78
C VAL A 184 -6.87 -6.36 -1.02
N ARG A 185 -6.01 -6.54 -2.01
CA ARG A 185 -5.40 -7.83 -2.32
C ARG A 185 -4.00 -7.67 -2.91
N PRO A 186 -3.14 -8.70 -2.79
CA PRO A 186 -1.89 -8.77 -3.53
C PRO A 186 -2.12 -8.77 -5.05
N ASP A 187 -1.26 -8.07 -5.78
CA ASP A 187 -1.20 -8.09 -7.24
C ASP A 187 -0.02 -8.98 -7.68
N ASN A 188 -0.25 -10.28 -7.69
CA ASN A 188 0.78 -11.27 -7.92
C ASN A 188 1.39 -11.20 -9.34
N ASP A 189 0.62 -10.74 -10.33
CA ASP A 189 1.12 -10.56 -11.69
C ASP A 189 2.11 -9.40 -11.76
N ALA A 190 1.79 -8.29 -11.10
CA ALA A 190 2.69 -7.15 -10.98
C ALA A 190 3.94 -7.50 -10.15
N ASN A 191 3.79 -8.24 -9.05
CA ASN A 191 4.94 -8.74 -8.28
C ASN A 191 5.87 -9.57 -9.15
N LYS A 192 5.33 -10.49 -9.95
CA LYS A 192 6.12 -11.28 -10.89
C LYS A 192 6.85 -10.42 -11.92
N GLN A 193 6.24 -9.34 -12.40
CA GLN A 193 6.87 -8.43 -13.36
C GLN A 193 8.00 -7.62 -12.72
N ILE A 194 7.77 -7.08 -11.51
CA ILE A 194 8.78 -6.29 -10.79
C ILE A 194 10.00 -7.14 -10.39
N TYR A 195 9.77 -8.38 -9.92
CA TYR A 195 10.85 -9.24 -9.37
C TYR A 195 11.36 -10.30 -10.35
N GLY A 196 10.79 -10.37 -11.57
CA GLY A 196 11.20 -11.33 -12.61
C GLY A 196 10.85 -12.78 -12.30
N ARG A 197 10.24 -13.08 -11.14
CA ARG A 197 9.83 -14.41 -10.69
C ARG A 197 8.55 -14.34 -9.86
N GLN A 198 7.85 -15.46 -9.75
CA GLN A 198 6.69 -15.55 -8.88
C GLN A 198 7.12 -15.71 -7.42
N VAL A 199 6.80 -14.73 -6.59
CA VAL A 199 7.06 -14.72 -5.15
C VAL A 199 5.79 -14.33 -4.43
N PRO A 200 5.37 -15.06 -3.38
CA PRO A 200 4.23 -14.65 -2.56
C PRO A 200 4.45 -13.26 -1.95
N ALA A 201 3.40 -12.44 -1.93
CA ALA A 201 3.46 -11.09 -1.36
C ALA A 201 3.99 -11.07 0.08
N LYS A 202 3.63 -12.08 0.87
CA LYS A 202 4.07 -12.25 2.25
C LYS A 202 5.59 -12.46 2.36
N GLU A 203 6.17 -13.27 1.46
CA GLU A 203 7.61 -13.50 1.42
C GLU A 203 8.38 -12.22 1.07
N ILE A 204 7.83 -11.41 0.14
CA ILE A 204 8.43 -10.13 -0.23
C ILE A 204 8.37 -9.16 0.96
N ALA A 205 7.19 -8.94 1.52
CA ALA A 205 6.94 -7.87 2.46
C ALA A 205 7.43 -8.16 3.88
N LEU A 206 7.33 -9.42 4.36
CA LEU A 206 7.62 -9.78 5.75
C LEU A 206 8.94 -10.53 5.93
N HIS A 207 9.36 -11.31 4.91
CA HIS A 207 10.52 -12.19 5.06
C HIS A 207 11.76 -11.74 4.28
N GLY A 208 11.68 -10.56 3.64
CA GLY A 208 12.83 -9.98 2.94
C GLY A 208 13.34 -10.84 1.77
N ALA A 209 12.43 -11.59 1.11
CA ALA A 209 12.79 -12.48 0.02
C ALA A 209 13.32 -11.75 -1.22
N GLU A 210 13.13 -10.43 -1.30
CA GLU A 210 13.54 -9.61 -2.41
C GLU A 210 14.27 -8.34 -1.96
N HIS A 211 15.07 -7.79 -2.88
CA HIS A 211 15.70 -6.48 -2.70
C HIS A 211 14.76 -5.35 -3.13
N VAL A 212 14.95 -4.18 -2.54
CA VAL A 212 14.22 -2.96 -2.95
C VAL A 212 14.57 -2.64 -4.40
N PRO A 213 13.58 -2.65 -5.32
CA PRO A 213 13.85 -2.30 -6.72
C PRO A 213 14.11 -0.79 -6.86
N PRO A 214 14.93 -0.35 -7.85
CA PRO A 214 15.25 1.07 -8.04
C PRO A 214 14.02 1.98 -8.15
N ALA A 215 12.93 1.51 -8.73
CA ALA A 215 11.67 2.24 -8.84
C ALA A 215 11.01 2.54 -7.48
N ALA A 216 11.32 1.78 -6.43
CA ALA A 216 10.78 1.95 -5.10
C ALA A 216 11.68 2.77 -4.15
N GLU A 217 12.90 3.15 -4.56
CA GLU A 217 13.85 3.86 -3.70
C GLU A 217 13.27 5.15 -3.12
N ALA A 218 12.49 5.90 -3.92
CA ALA A 218 11.85 7.13 -3.46
C ALA A 218 10.82 6.88 -2.35
N LEU A 219 10.07 5.76 -2.42
CA LEU A 219 9.11 5.36 -1.39
C LEU A 219 9.84 4.99 -0.10
N ILE A 220 10.81 4.09 -0.19
CA ILE A 220 11.54 3.58 0.98
C ILE A 220 12.34 4.70 1.65
N SER A 221 13.10 5.50 0.90
CA SER A 221 13.88 6.61 1.46
C SER A 221 13.00 7.68 2.12
N THR A 222 11.80 7.92 1.59
CA THR A 222 10.84 8.85 2.22
C THR A 222 10.35 8.31 3.55
N LEU A 223 10.02 7.02 3.63
CA LEU A 223 9.57 6.38 4.86
C LEU A 223 10.72 6.28 5.88
N ASP A 224 11.91 5.90 5.47
CA ASP A 224 13.09 5.86 6.37
C ASP A 224 13.43 7.23 6.96
N ALA A 225 13.29 8.29 6.16
CA ALA A 225 13.54 9.65 6.63
C ALA A 225 12.47 10.15 7.62
N ARG A 226 11.20 9.76 7.42
CA ARG A 226 10.08 10.20 8.24
C ARG A 226 9.86 9.34 9.47
N THR A 227 10.19 8.05 9.39
CA THR A 227 9.95 7.06 10.46
C THR A 227 11.15 6.11 10.61
N PRO A 228 12.31 6.63 11.04
CA PRO A 228 13.53 5.84 11.11
C PRO A 228 13.50 4.73 12.17
N LYS A 229 12.55 4.80 13.11
CA LYS A 229 12.36 3.82 14.18
C LYS A 229 10.91 3.46 14.34
N HIS A 230 10.65 2.17 14.62
CA HIS A 230 9.33 1.71 15.01
C HIS A 230 9.09 2.01 16.50
N ALA A 231 8.00 2.73 16.79
CA ALA A 231 7.54 2.92 18.16
C ALA A 231 6.66 1.73 18.56
N SER A 232 7.29 0.58 18.90
CA SER A 232 6.55 -0.57 19.42
C SER A 232 5.73 -0.15 20.64
N ASN A 233 4.52 -0.70 20.80
CA ASN A 233 3.73 -0.61 22.02
C ASN A 233 4.42 -1.45 23.13
N GLN A 234 5.62 -1.06 23.52
CA GLN A 234 6.22 -1.55 24.75
C GLN A 234 5.44 -0.93 25.90
N THR A 235 4.45 -1.67 26.38
CA THR A 235 3.97 -1.49 27.75
C THR A 235 5.19 -1.65 28.63
N THR A 236 5.69 -0.54 29.13
CA THR A 236 6.76 -0.51 30.14
C THR A 236 6.19 -1.20 31.37
N THR A 237 6.39 -2.49 31.51
CA THR A 237 6.33 -3.15 32.80
C THR A 237 7.46 -2.52 33.60
N THR A 238 7.14 -1.47 34.34
CA THR A 238 7.97 -1.00 35.45
C THR A 238 8.09 -2.17 36.42
N ASP A 239 9.20 -2.87 36.30
CA ASP A 239 9.67 -3.79 37.33
C ASP A 239 9.96 -2.95 38.58
N THR A 240 8.94 -2.85 39.44
CA THR A 240 9.10 -2.34 40.77
C THR A 240 9.74 -3.46 41.60
N GLY A 241 11.03 -3.69 41.36
CA GLY A 241 11.91 -4.44 42.25
C GLY A 241 11.99 -3.72 43.59
N GLY A 242 11.00 -3.95 44.46
CA GLY A 242 11.04 -3.62 45.86
C GLY A 242 12.08 -4.50 46.54
N GLY A 243 13.26 -3.92 46.77
CA GLY A 243 14.18 -4.51 47.72
C GLY A 243 13.67 -4.34 49.16
N LEU A 244 13.80 -5.39 49.92
CA LEU A 244 14.21 -5.41 51.34
C LEU A 244 14.85 -6.74 51.62
#